data_7c786aae7026d1805cdfbd5801dbc15f
#
_entry.id   7c786aae7026d1805cdfbd5801dbc15f
#
_cell.length_a   1.000
_cell.length_b   1.000
_cell.length_c   1.000
_cell.angle_alpha   90.00
_cell.angle_beta   90.00
_cell.angle_gamma   90.00
#
_symmetry.space_group_name_H-M   'P 1'
#
loop_
_entity.id
_entity.type
_entity.pdbx_description
1 polymer ?
#
loop_
_entity_poly.entity_id
_entity_poly.type
_entity_poly.pdbx_seq_one_letter_code
_entity_poly.pdbx_strand_id
1 'polypeptide(L)' 'MVVLTSQRATIAIVVIFFEILLVLAAVAITWFALYVLYRLVTDES' A
#
# COMPACT_ATOMS: atom_id res chain seq x y z
N MET A 1 -8.69 -31.74 9.28
CA MET A 1 -7.37 -31.24 8.98
C MET A 1 -7.22 -29.76 9.28
N VAL A 2 -6.95 -29.52 10.54
CA VAL A 2 -6.81 -28.13 10.99
C VAL A 2 -5.62 -27.47 10.35
N VAL A 3 -4.57 -28.25 10.07
CA VAL A 3 -3.34 -27.70 9.48
C VAL A 3 -3.59 -27.15 8.08
N LEU A 4 -4.34 -27.90 7.26
CA LEU A 4 -4.66 -27.47 5.89
C LEU A 4 -5.53 -26.20 5.90
N THR A 5 -6.53 -26.17 6.77
CA THR A 5 -7.40 -25.01 6.89
C THR A 5 -6.61 -23.80 7.41
N SER A 6 -5.71 -24.04 8.37
CA SER A 6 -4.87 -23.01 8.92
C SER A 6 -3.93 -22.41 7.86
N GLN A 7 -3.37 -23.27 7.02
CA GLN A 7 -2.48 -22.79 5.95
C GLN A 7 -3.22 -21.92 4.95
N ARG A 8 -4.42 -22.34 4.56
CA ARG A 8 -5.22 -21.56 3.63
C ARG A 8 -5.60 -20.22 4.22
N ALA A 9 -6.03 -20.22 5.47
CA ALA A 9 -6.40 -18.98 6.14
C ALA A 9 -5.19 -18.07 6.29
N THR A 10 -4.04 -18.62 6.63
CA THR A 10 -2.81 -17.85 6.79
C THR A 10 -2.39 -17.24 5.45
N ILE A 11 -2.43 -18.03 4.38
CA ILE A 11 -2.08 -17.52 3.05
C ILE A 11 -3.03 -16.41 2.64
N ALA A 12 -4.32 -16.59 2.86
CA ALA A 12 -5.31 -15.58 2.52
C ALA A 12 -5.07 -14.30 3.30
N ILE A 13 -4.79 -14.41 4.59
CA ILE A 13 -4.50 -13.23 5.43
C ILE A 13 -3.25 -12.53 4.95
N VAL A 14 -2.21 -13.28 4.62
CA VAL A 14 -0.95 -12.71 4.15
C VAL A 14 -1.16 -12.00 2.82
N VAL A 15 -1.91 -12.60 1.91
CA VAL A 15 -2.19 -11.99 0.62
C VAL A 15 -2.97 -10.69 0.80
N ILE A 16 -4.01 -10.73 1.61
CA ILE A 16 -4.83 -9.54 1.87
C ILE A 16 -3.98 -8.44 2.54
N PHE A 17 -3.20 -8.84 3.51
CA PHE A 17 -2.32 -7.91 4.21
C PHE A 17 -1.32 -7.26 3.26
N PHE A 18 -0.73 -8.07 2.41
CA PHE A 18 0.22 -7.59 1.42
C PHE A 18 -0.45 -6.64 0.42
N GLU A 19 -1.66 -6.98 -0.01
CA GLU A 19 -2.41 -6.12 -0.92
C GLU A 19 -2.71 -4.76 -0.29
N ILE A 20 -3.16 -4.76 0.94
CA ILE A 20 -3.43 -3.51 1.65
C ILE A 20 -2.17 -2.66 1.76
N LEU A 21 -1.06 -3.30 2.10
CA LEU A 21 0.22 -2.61 2.19
C LEU A 21 0.63 -2.01 0.85
N LEU A 22 0.44 -2.75 -0.22
CA LEU A 22 0.76 -2.27 -1.56
C LEU A 22 -0.08 -1.06 -1.94
N VAL A 23 -1.37 -1.14 -1.69
CA VAL A 23 -2.28 -0.04 -2.00
C VAL A 23 -1.91 1.19 -1.18
N LEU A 24 -1.65 0.99 0.10
CA LEU A 24 -1.27 2.10 0.98
C LEU A 24 0.02 2.75 0.50
N ALA A 25 1.00 1.94 0.14
CA ALA A 25 2.27 2.45 -0.35
C ALA A 25 2.07 3.24 -1.65
N ALA A 26 1.28 2.70 -2.56
CA ALA A 26 1.01 3.37 -3.83
C ALA A 26 0.31 4.71 -3.60
N VAL A 27 -0.68 4.75 -2.72
CA VAL A 27 -1.38 5.99 -2.40
C VAL A 27 -0.44 6.99 -1.76
N ALA A 28 0.39 6.53 -0.83
CA ALA A 28 1.33 7.41 -0.15
C ALA A 28 2.34 7.99 -1.13
N ILE A 29 2.87 7.17 -2.02
CA ILE A 29 3.84 7.64 -3.00
C ILE A 29 3.19 8.64 -3.95
N THR A 30 1.99 8.33 -4.43
CA THR A 30 1.27 9.22 -5.33
C THR A 30 0.97 10.55 -4.64
N TRP A 31 0.50 10.50 -3.42
CA TRP A 31 0.20 11.70 -2.65
C TRP A 31 1.45 12.55 -2.46
N PHE A 32 2.54 11.90 -2.08
CA PHE A 32 3.79 12.59 -1.86
C PHE A 32 4.31 13.23 -3.15
N ALA A 33 4.23 12.50 -4.24
CA ALA A 33 4.66 13.01 -5.53
C ALA A 33 3.84 14.23 -5.95
N LEU A 34 2.52 14.15 -5.78
CA LEU A 34 1.65 15.28 -6.08
C LEU A 34 1.95 16.48 -5.20
N TYR A 35 2.22 16.24 -3.93
CA TYR A 35 2.54 17.30 -3.01
C TYR A 35 3.83 18.01 -3.42
N VAL A 36 4.86 17.23 -3.74
CA VAL A 36 6.14 17.79 -4.15
C VAL A 36 5.99 18.59 -5.45
N LEU A 37 5.27 18.02 -6.41
CA LEU A 37 5.02 18.69 -7.69
C LEU A 37 4.27 19.99 -7.48
N TYR A 38 3.23 19.95 -6.66
CA TYR A 38 2.44 21.14 -6.38
C TYR A 38 3.29 22.24 -5.74
N ARG A 39 4.13 21.80 -4.81
CA ARG A 39 4.99 22.75 -4.12
C ARG A 39 6.00 23.38 -5.07
N LEU A 40 6.55 22.57 -5.95
CA LEU A 40 7.52 23.07 -6.93
C LEU A 40 6.88 24.05 -7.90
N VAL A 41 5.67 23.74 -8.35
CA VAL A 41 4.96 24.61 -9.27
C VAL A 41 4.53 25.91 -8.59
N THR A 42 4.17 25.82 -7.31
CA THR A 42 3.71 26.99 -6.58
C THR A 42 4.85 27.80 -5.99
N ASP A 43 6.01 27.21 -5.87
CA ASP A 43 7.18 27.93 -5.33
C ASP A 43 7.66 28.92 -6.36
N GLU A 44 7.38 30.14 -6.10
CA GLU A 44 7.64 31.22 -7.05
C GLU A 44 8.92 31.95 -6.74
N SER A 45 9.70 31.44 -5.88
CA SER A 45 10.95 32.11 -5.58
C SER A 45 12.00 31.84 -6.64
#